data_78b67d245b39081b54a7cee7901642cd
#
_entry.id   78b67d245b39081b54a7cee7901642cd
#
_cell.length_a   1.000
_cell.length_b   1.000
_cell.length_c   1.000
_cell.angle_alpha   90.00
_cell.angle_beta   90.00
_cell.angle_gamma   90.00
#
_symmetry.space_group_name_H-M   'P 1'
#
loop_
_entity.id
_entity.type
_entity.pdbx_description
1 polymer ?
#
loop_
_entity_poly.entity_id
_entity_poly.type
_entity_poly.pdbx_seq_one_letter_code
_entity_poly.pdbx_strand_id
1 'polypeptide(L)' 'MNSDIKLAIHARAHNKAFSKMLTLERDISKLKLDIRSGGDGRLGVDLLQTCLSSTEKELQTWQYIAKLIETNE' A
#
# COMPACT_ATOMS: atom_id res chain seq x y z
N MET A 1 19.99 15.61 21.04
CA MET A 1 19.62 14.21 21.34
C MET A 1 18.19 13.89 20.90
N ASN A 2 17.21 14.66 21.35
CA ASN A 2 15.82 14.38 21.02
C ASN A 2 15.53 14.51 19.52
N SER A 3 16.23 15.42 18.82
CA SER A 3 16.02 15.59 17.38
C SER A 3 16.56 14.40 16.59
N ASP A 4 17.66 13.77 17.03
CA ASP A 4 18.19 12.59 16.35
C ASP A 4 17.25 11.39 16.48
N ILE A 5 16.64 11.24 17.66
CA ILE A 5 15.65 10.19 17.90
C ILE A 5 14.42 10.43 17.04
N LYS A 6 13.93 11.67 16.98
CA LYS A 6 12.80 12.06 16.13
C LYS A 6 13.07 11.75 14.65
N LEU A 7 14.26 12.11 14.17
CA LEU A 7 14.64 11.86 12.79
C LEU A 7 14.70 10.36 12.49
N ALA A 8 15.23 9.57 13.42
CA ALA A 8 15.29 8.12 13.24
C ALA A 8 13.89 7.50 13.19
N ILE A 9 12.99 7.92 14.08
CA ILE A 9 11.61 7.45 14.09
C ILE A 9 10.87 7.88 12.83
N HIS A 10 11.06 9.13 12.41
CA HIS A 10 10.45 9.67 11.20
C HIS A 10 10.90 8.90 9.96
N ALA A 11 12.22 8.65 9.84
CA ALA A 11 12.77 7.91 8.72
C ALA A 11 12.23 6.47 8.67
N ARG A 12 12.13 5.81 9.82
CA ARG A 12 11.60 4.44 9.88
C ARG A 12 10.12 4.40 9.49
N ALA A 13 9.34 5.36 9.97
CA ALA A 13 7.91 5.44 9.64
C ALA A 13 7.73 5.69 8.16
N HIS A 14 8.51 6.60 7.58
CA HIS A 14 8.47 6.89 6.15
C HIS A 14 8.85 5.67 5.32
N ASN A 15 9.94 4.99 5.69
CA ASN A 15 10.39 3.79 5.00
C ASN A 15 9.35 2.67 5.06
N LYS A 16 8.70 2.52 6.21
CA LYS A 16 7.63 1.52 6.37
C LYS A 16 6.45 1.83 5.47
N ALA A 17 6.00 3.09 5.45
CA ALA A 17 4.91 3.51 4.59
C ALA A 17 5.25 3.29 3.11
N PHE A 18 6.44 3.68 2.70
CA PHE A 18 6.91 3.52 1.34
C PHE A 18 6.97 2.04 0.93
N SER A 19 7.51 1.19 1.80
CA SER A 19 7.59 -0.25 1.57
C SER A 19 6.20 -0.88 1.42
N LYS A 20 5.25 -0.47 2.27
CA LYS A 20 3.86 -0.93 2.17
C LYS A 20 3.22 -0.49 0.86
N MET A 21 3.46 0.74 0.44
CA MET A 21 2.94 1.26 -0.82
C MET A 21 3.44 0.45 -2.02
N LEU A 22 4.74 0.12 -2.05
CA LEU A 22 5.31 -0.69 -3.12
C LEU A 22 4.69 -2.09 -3.17
N THR A 23 4.51 -2.72 -2.01
CA THR A 23 3.88 -4.04 -1.92
C THR A 23 2.44 -3.99 -2.43
N LEU A 24 1.67 -2.98 -2.00
CA LEU A 24 0.28 -2.82 -2.41
C LEU A 24 0.15 -2.53 -3.89
N GLU A 25 1.02 -1.70 -4.45
CA GLU A 25 1.03 -1.43 -5.89
C GLU A 25 1.30 -2.70 -6.70
N ARG A 26 2.21 -3.54 -6.22
CA ARG A 26 2.51 -4.82 -6.83
C ARG A 26 1.31 -5.75 -6.78
N ASP A 27 0.63 -5.82 -5.63
CA ASP A 27 -0.57 -6.63 -5.45
C ASP A 27 -1.70 -6.16 -6.35
N ILE A 28 -1.89 -4.85 -6.49
CA ILE A 28 -2.89 -4.26 -7.38
C ILE A 28 -2.62 -4.66 -8.82
N SER A 29 -1.38 -4.56 -9.27
CA SER A 29 -1.00 -4.95 -10.64
C SER A 29 -1.32 -6.42 -10.90
N LYS A 30 -1.00 -7.28 -9.95
CA LYS A 30 -1.27 -8.71 -10.05
C LYS A 30 -2.76 -9.00 -10.10
N LEU A 31 -3.53 -8.35 -9.22
CA LEU A 31 -5.00 -8.51 -9.19
C LEU A 31 -5.63 -8.07 -10.50
N LYS A 32 -5.17 -6.96 -11.06
CA LYS A 32 -5.67 -6.48 -12.37
C LYS A 32 -5.39 -7.48 -13.48
N LEU A 33 -4.21 -8.09 -13.48
CA LEU A 33 -3.87 -9.12 -14.45
C LEU A 33 -4.75 -10.36 -14.30
N ASP A 34 -4.97 -10.79 -13.07
CA ASP A 34 -5.81 -11.96 -12.79
C ASP A 34 -7.26 -11.70 -13.22
N ILE A 35 -7.78 -10.52 -12.97
CA ILE A 35 -9.13 -10.12 -13.40
C ILE A 35 -9.21 -10.11 -14.93
N ARG A 36 -8.20 -9.55 -15.59
CA ARG A 36 -8.16 -9.50 -17.07
C ARG A 36 -8.13 -10.90 -17.68
N SER A 37 -7.51 -11.84 -16.98
CA SER A 37 -7.42 -13.24 -17.43
C SER A 37 -8.69 -14.05 -17.13
N GLY A 38 -9.70 -13.43 -16.53
CA GLY A 38 -10.95 -14.11 -16.20
C GLY A 38 -10.97 -14.76 -14.83
N GLY A 39 -10.04 -14.42 -13.96
CA GLY A 39 -9.87 -14.99 -12.64
C GLY A 39 -8.88 -16.15 -12.65
N ASP A 40 -8.40 -16.54 -11.48
CA ASP A 40 -7.61 -17.76 -11.38
C ASP A 40 -8.56 -18.94 -11.10
N GLY A 41 -8.08 -20.15 -11.20
CA GLY A 41 -8.91 -21.35 -11.08
C GLY A 41 -9.63 -21.54 -9.74
N ARG A 42 -9.29 -20.74 -8.71
CA ARG A 42 -9.85 -20.82 -7.37
C ARG A 42 -10.76 -19.66 -7.04
N LEU A 43 -10.47 -18.49 -7.58
CA LEU A 43 -11.15 -17.25 -7.24
C LEU A 43 -11.88 -16.70 -8.46
N GLY A 44 -13.16 -16.42 -8.30
CA GLY A 44 -13.94 -15.75 -9.33
C GLY A 44 -13.56 -14.27 -9.46
N VAL A 45 -13.90 -13.69 -10.59
CA VAL A 45 -13.61 -12.28 -10.90
C VAL A 45 -14.21 -11.35 -9.85
N ASP A 46 -15.43 -11.66 -9.37
CA ASP A 46 -16.10 -10.82 -8.36
C ASP A 46 -15.28 -10.73 -7.06
N LEU A 47 -14.74 -11.88 -6.62
CA LEU A 47 -13.93 -11.91 -5.41
C LEU A 47 -12.60 -11.16 -5.62
N LEU A 48 -12.00 -11.31 -6.80
CA LEU A 48 -10.78 -10.58 -7.14
C LEU A 48 -11.03 -9.06 -7.18
N GLN A 49 -12.17 -8.64 -7.70
CA GLN A 49 -12.54 -7.22 -7.71
C GLN A 49 -12.73 -6.67 -6.29
N THR A 50 -13.32 -7.47 -5.40
CA THR A 50 -13.44 -7.09 -3.98
C THR A 50 -12.07 -6.93 -3.34
N CYS A 51 -11.16 -7.86 -3.59
CA CYS A 51 -9.79 -7.79 -3.10
C CYS A 51 -9.06 -6.56 -3.67
N LEU A 52 -9.25 -6.28 -4.96
CA LEU A 52 -8.65 -5.11 -5.60
C LEU A 52 -9.13 -3.82 -4.93
N SER A 53 -10.43 -3.69 -4.72
CA SER A 53 -11.01 -2.51 -4.07
C SER A 53 -10.45 -2.31 -2.66
N SER A 54 -10.35 -3.36 -1.87
CA SER A 54 -9.77 -3.32 -0.52
C SER A 54 -8.31 -2.92 -0.55
N THR A 55 -7.54 -3.48 -1.48
CA THR A 55 -6.12 -3.18 -1.63
C THR A 55 -5.90 -1.74 -2.05
N GLU A 56 -6.73 -1.21 -2.95
CA GLU A 56 -6.66 0.18 -3.37
C GLU A 56 -6.94 1.15 -2.22
N LYS A 57 -7.93 0.83 -1.38
CA LYS A 57 -8.23 1.64 -0.18
C LYS A 57 -7.07 1.61 0.80
N GLU A 58 -6.45 0.46 0.99
CA GLU A 58 -5.29 0.34 1.85
C GLU A 58 -4.11 1.17 1.31
N LEU A 59 -3.89 1.13 0.00
CA LEU A 59 -2.86 1.96 -0.62
C LEU A 59 -3.11 3.44 -0.38
N GLN A 60 -4.35 3.90 -0.55
CA GLN A 60 -4.72 5.29 -0.29
C GLN A 60 -4.44 5.68 1.16
N THR A 61 -4.72 4.77 2.10
CA THR A 61 -4.44 5.00 3.52
C THR A 61 -2.95 5.20 3.75
N TRP A 62 -2.11 4.36 3.18
CA TRP A 62 -0.67 4.48 3.33
C TRP A 62 -0.11 5.72 2.63
N GLN A 63 -0.68 6.10 1.48
CA GLN A 63 -0.31 7.34 0.80
C GLN A 63 -0.61 8.55 1.69
N TYR A 64 -1.76 8.55 2.37
CA TYR A 64 -2.14 9.60 3.30
C TYR A 64 -1.19 9.64 4.50
N ILE A 65 -0.85 8.46 5.06
CA ILE A 65 0.10 8.36 6.17
C ILE A 65 1.47 8.91 5.76
N ALA A 66 1.97 8.54 4.59
CA ALA A 66 3.24 9.03 4.08
C ALA A 66 3.23 10.55 3.94
N LYS A 67 2.13 11.11 3.45
CA LYS A 67 1.97 12.55 3.29
C LYS A 67 1.98 13.27 4.65
N LEU A 68 1.32 12.72 5.66
CA LEU A 68 1.33 13.27 7.00
C LEU A 68 2.74 13.25 7.60
N ILE A 69 3.48 12.17 7.38
CA ILE A 69 4.87 12.06 7.86
C ILE A 69 5.73 13.14 7.21
N GLU A 70 5.58 13.36 5.89
CA GLU A 70 6.34 14.37 5.16
C GLU A 70 6.01 15.79 5.60
N THR A 71 4.76 16.06 5.93
CA THR A 71 4.33 17.42 6.30
C THR A 71 4.58 17.78 7.75
N ASN A 72 4.85 16.82 8.60
CA ASN A 72 5.07 17.03 10.04
C ASN A 72 6.56 17.19 10.40
N GLU A 73 7.36 17.59 9.46
CA GLU A 73 8.76 17.95 9.76
C GLU A 73 8.88 19.28 10.57
#